data_4a02c277c6098718a31b474ee641865b
#
_entry.id   4a02c277c6098718a31b474ee641865b
#
_cell.length_a   1.000
_cell.length_b   1.000
_cell.length_c   1.000
_cell.angle_alpha   90.00
_cell.angle_beta   90.00
_cell.angle_gamma   90.00
#
_symmetry.space_group_name_H-M   'P 1'
#
loop_
_entity.id
_entity.type
_entity.pdbx_description
1 polymer ?
#
loop_
_entity_poly.entity_id
_entity_poly.type
_entity_poly.pdbx_seq_one_letter_code
_entity_poly.pdbx_strand_id
1 'polypeptide(L)'
;MICRRMTGAGKFLIEDPLLPCYTEVDSNDTITGLSAGLKTKGPTMHTTESAENYLETILILSRRLPVVRSVDIANELGFKKSSVSIAMKNLRENRHITVTEAGFIYLTESGRQIAEMIYERHELLSAWLVMLGVPEAVAAEDACRIEHVISAESFQAIKKHVKGTAH
;
A
#
# COMPACT_ATOMS: atom_id res chain seq x y z
N MET A 1 -15.28 -4.16 2.65
CA MET A 1 -15.71 -2.98 3.42
C MET A 1 -15.32 -3.17 4.87
N ILE A 2 -14.04 -3.07 5.18
CA ILE A 2 -13.57 -3.15 6.57
C ILE A 2 -12.23 -2.37 6.64
N CYS A 3 -12.37 -1.07 6.65
CA CYS A 3 -11.38 -0.23 7.30
C CYS A 3 -11.88 -0.06 8.73
N ARG A 4 -11.43 -0.89 9.66
CA ARG A 4 -11.87 -0.82 11.05
C ARG A 4 -10.80 -0.19 11.90
N ARG A 5 -11.15 1.02 12.41
CA ARG A 5 -10.76 1.62 13.68
C ARG A 5 -9.37 1.22 14.20
N MET A 6 -8.43 2.05 13.99
CA MET A 6 -7.40 2.27 15.01
C MET A 6 -8.07 2.98 16.19
N THR A 7 -8.64 2.21 17.13
CA THR A 7 -9.02 2.70 18.44
C THR A 7 -7.82 2.59 19.35
N GLY A 8 -7.12 3.66 19.49
CA GLY A 8 -6.06 3.82 20.47
C GLY A 8 -5.49 5.22 20.29
N ALA A 9 -5.68 6.08 21.27
CA ALA A 9 -5.07 7.39 21.33
C ALA A 9 -3.54 7.23 21.27
N GLY A 10 -3.01 7.17 20.08
CA GLY A 10 -1.60 7.21 19.77
C GLY A 10 -1.41 8.31 18.75
N LYS A 11 -0.88 9.45 19.22
CA LYS A 11 -0.35 10.47 18.35
C LYS A 11 0.45 9.80 17.25
N PHE A 12 0.03 9.99 16.00
CA PHE A 12 0.91 9.81 14.86
C PHE A 12 2.00 10.88 14.97
N LEU A 13 3.01 10.59 15.75
CA LEU A 13 4.29 11.27 15.61
C LEU A 13 4.89 10.69 14.33
N ILE A 14 4.85 11.46 13.26
CA ILE A 14 5.69 11.28 12.09
C ILE A 14 7.12 11.58 12.56
N GLU A 15 7.69 10.64 13.30
CA GLU A 15 9.12 10.60 13.61
C GLU A 15 9.61 9.19 13.32
N ASP A 16 9.62 8.85 12.02
CA ASP A 16 10.45 7.76 11.55
C ASP A 16 11.70 8.39 10.89
N PRO A 17 12.84 8.47 11.61
CA PRO A 17 14.06 9.08 11.09
C PRO A 17 14.78 8.22 10.05
N LEU A 18 14.13 7.19 9.49
CA LEU A 18 14.73 6.23 8.54
C LEU A 18 14.03 6.17 7.18
N LEU A 19 13.18 7.14 6.84
CA LEU A 19 12.82 7.33 5.45
C LEU A 19 13.99 8.02 4.75
N PRO A 20 14.67 7.34 3.81
CA PRO A 20 15.65 8.02 2.98
C PRO A 20 14.91 9.11 2.21
N CYS A 21 15.37 10.35 2.39
CA CYS A 21 15.00 11.49 1.59
C CYS A 21 14.88 11.07 0.13
N TYR A 22 13.74 11.40 -0.46
CA TYR A 22 13.50 11.33 -1.89
C TYR A 22 14.70 11.90 -2.63
N THR A 23 15.54 11.04 -3.21
CA THR A 23 16.57 11.46 -4.14
C THR A 23 15.85 11.92 -5.40
N GLU A 24 16.02 13.19 -5.72
CA GLU A 24 15.60 13.79 -6.97
C GLU A 24 16.05 12.91 -8.13
N VAL A 25 15.09 12.41 -8.90
CA VAL A 25 15.36 11.83 -10.21
C VAL A 25 15.36 12.97 -11.19
N ASP A 26 16.55 13.33 -11.67
CA ASP A 26 16.77 14.36 -12.67
C ASP A 26 15.86 14.18 -13.89
N SER A 27 15.08 15.23 -14.13
CA SER A 27 14.26 15.39 -15.33
C SER A 27 15.17 15.83 -16.48
N ASN A 28 15.73 14.90 -17.22
CA ASN A 28 16.28 15.21 -18.54
C ASN A 28 16.35 13.94 -19.40
N ASP A 29 15.20 13.56 -19.98
CA ASP A 29 15.22 12.78 -21.20
C ASP A 29 14.21 13.37 -22.20
N THR A 30 14.78 14.06 -23.13
CA THR A 30 14.16 14.58 -24.35
C THR A 30 13.71 13.41 -25.21
N ILE A 31 12.40 13.19 -25.30
CA ILE A 31 11.83 12.19 -26.22
C ILE A 31 11.58 12.87 -27.57
N THR A 32 12.48 12.70 -28.53
CA THR A 32 12.21 12.85 -29.95
C THR A 32 11.87 11.50 -30.56
N GLY A 33 10.64 11.35 -31.04
CA GLY A 33 10.24 10.67 -32.25
C GLY A 33 10.24 9.13 -32.29
N LEU A 34 9.17 8.51 -32.50
CA LEU A 34 8.62 7.80 -33.64
C LEU A 34 7.55 6.79 -33.21
N SER A 35 6.43 6.91 -33.87
CA SER A 35 5.31 5.99 -33.90
C SER A 35 5.70 4.58 -34.34
N ALA A 36 5.25 3.56 -33.58
CA ALA A 36 4.78 2.31 -34.15
C ALA A 36 4.11 1.49 -33.03
N GLY A 37 2.86 1.15 -33.23
CA GLY A 37 2.03 0.43 -32.27
C GLY A 37 2.60 -0.93 -31.92
N LEU A 38 2.81 -1.12 -30.63
CA LEU A 38 2.84 -2.42 -30.03
C LEU A 38 2.09 -2.31 -28.70
N LYS A 39 0.83 -2.75 -28.73
CA LYS A 39 0.06 -3.00 -27.50
C LYS A 39 0.70 -4.19 -26.78
N THR A 40 1.75 -3.96 -26.04
CA THR A 40 2.16 -4.91 -25.01
C THR A 40 1.24 -4.73 -23.83
N LYS A 41 0.15 -5.54 -23.80
CA LYS A 41 -0.51 -5.87 -22.55
C LYS A 41 0.54 -6.57 -21.67
N GLY A 42 1.24 -5.81 -20.85
CA GLY A 42 1.93 -6.36 -19.71
C GLY A 42 0.92 -7.14 -18.88
N PRO A 43 1.32 -8.19 -18.14
CA PRO A 43 0.43 -8.90 -17.25
C PRO A 43 -0.12 -7.91 -16.24
N THR A 44 -1.37 -7.48 -16.42
CA THR A 44 -2.11 -6.76 -15.38
C THR A 44 -2.30 -7.76 -14.26
N MET A 45 -1.45 -7.70 -13.24
CA MET A 45 -1.66 -8.43 -11.99
C MET A 45 -2.88 -7.83 -11.31
N HIS A 46 -4.07 -8.35 -11.66
CA HIS A 46 -5.29 -8.03 -10.94
C HIS A 46 -5.26 -8.78 -9.60
N THR A 47 -4.60 -8.19 -8.63
CA THR A 47 -4.79 -8.53 -7.23
C THR A 47 -6.18 -8.06 -6.82
N THR A 48 -6.86 -8.85 -6.00
CA THR A 48 -8.13 -8.43 -5.42
C THR A 48 -7.85 -7.42 -4.32
N GLU A 49 -8.76 -6.45 -4.09
CA GLU A 49 -8.72 -5.50 -2.97
C GLU A 49 -8.36 -6.18 -1.62
N SER A 50 -8.96 -7.36 -1.38
CA SER A 50 -8.65 -8.12 -0.17
C SER A 50 -7.19 -8.60 -0.12
N ALA A 51 -6.61 -9.01 -1.24
CA ALA A 51 -5.20 -9.43 -1.29
C ALA A 51 -4.26 -8.26 -1.08
N GLU A 52 -4.58 -7.09 -1.65
CA GLU A 52 -3.84 -5.84 -1.48
C GLU A 52 -3.81 -5.41 -0.01
N ASN A 53 -4.96 -5.42 0.65
CA ASN A 53 -5.09 -5.09 2.07
C ASN A 53 -4.23 -6.03 2.96
N TYR A 54 -4.22 -7.34 2.69
CA TYR A 54 -3.35 -8.26 3.43
C TYR A 54 -1.86 -7.97 3.18
N LEU A 55 -1.46 -7.69 1.95
CA LEU A 55 -0.06 -7.40 1.62
C LEU A 55 0.41 -6.09 2.27
N GLU A 56 -0.40 -5.06 2.25
CA GLU A 56 -0.15 -3.80 2.96
C GLU A 56 -0.02 -4.03 4.47
N THR A 57 -0.95 -4.78 5.07
CA THR A 57 -0.89 -5.13 6.50
C THR A 57 0.40 -5.87 6.85
N ILE A 58 0.85 -6.82 6.02
CA ILE A 58 2.13 -7.52 6.24
C ILE A 58 3.30 -6.54 6.15
N LEU A 59 3.28 -5.60 5.21
CA LEU A 59 4.32 -4.56 5.08
C LEU A 59 4.39 -3.71 6.36
N ILE A 60 3.26 -3.20 6.83
CA ILE A 60 3.17 -2.37 8.03
C ILE A 60 3.65 -3.16 9.27
N LEU A 61 3.18 -4.39 9.45
CA LEU A 61 3.60 -5.23 10.57
C LEU A 61 5.09 -5.57 10.51
N SER A 62 5.65 -5.80 9.32
CA SER A 62 7.08 -6.10 9.16
C SER A 62 8.01 -4.96 9.57
N ARG A 63 7.50 -3.71 9.63
CA ARG A 63 8.24 -2.54 10.13
C ARG A 63 8.19 -2.43 11.66
N ARG A 64 7.17 -3.05 12.30
CA ARG A 64 6.92 -2.95 13.75
C ARG A 64 7.37 -4.18 14.52
N LEU A 65 7.37 -5.35 13.88
CA LEU A 65 7.62 -6.64 14.50
C LEU A 65 8.86 -7.29 13.90
N PRO A 66 9.67 -8.00 14.69
CA PRO A 66 10.84 -8.73 14.19
C PRO A 66 10.45 -9.85 13.22
N VAL A 67 9.25 -10.41 13.37
CA VAL A 67 8.66 -11.43 12.49
C VAL A 67 7.13 -11.27 12.47
N VAL A 68 6.50 -11.56 11.33
CA VAL A 68 5.05 -11.51 11.15
C VAL A 68 4.49 -12.91 11.06
N ARG A 69 3.37 -13.15 11.74
CA ARG A 69 2.61 -14.41 11.70
C ARG A 69 1.15 -14.16 11.35
N SER A 70 0.43 -15.17 10.89
CA SER A 70 -1.00 -15.06 10.56
C SER A 70 -1.86 -14.57 11.74
N VAL A 71 -1.45 -14.83 12.98
CA VAL A 71 -2.16 -14.34 14.17
C VAL A 71 -2.01 -12.83 14.33
N ASP A 72 -0.87 -12.28 14.00
CA ASP A 72 -0.61 -10.83 14.09
C ASP A 72 -1.48 -10.08 13.07
N ILE A 73 -1.57 -10.61 11.85
CA ILE A 73 -2.44 -10.09 10.78
C ILE A 73 -3.92 -10.20 11.21
N ALA A 74 -4.32 -11.32 11.80
CA ALA A 74 -5.70 -11.50 12.26
C ALA A 74 -6.07 -10.51 13.36
N ASN A 75 -5.17 -10.22 14.28
CA ASN A 75 -5.36 -9.25 15.34
C ASN A 75 -5.42 -7.81 14.80
N GLU A 76 -4.51 -7.45 13.89
CA GLU A 76 -4.45 -6.11 13.29
C GLU A 76 -5.74 -5.80 12.51
N LEU A 77 -6.20 -6.73 11.69
CA LEU A 77 -7.39 -6.57 10.86
C LEU A 77 -8.72 -6.87 11.59
N GLY A 78 -8.67 -7.46 12.78
CA GLY A 78 -9.87 -7.93 13.49
C GLY A 78 -10.60 -9.06 12.78
N PHE A 79 -9.91 -9.87 11.99
CA PHE A 79 -10.48 -10.96 11.20
C PHE A 79 -10.39 -12.30 11.93
N LYS A 80 -11.26 -13.23 11.52
CA LYS A 80 -11.19 -14.62 12.01
C LYS A 80 -9.89 -15.27 11.51
N LYS A 81 -9.20 -15.99 12.41
CA LYS A 81 -7.95 -16.71 12.10
C LYS A 81 -8.09 -17.67 10.90
N SER A 82 -9.25 -18.32 10.76
CA SER A 82 -9.54 -19.20 9.61
C SER A 82 -9.56 -18.45 8.28
N SER A 83 -10.16 -17.25 8.23
CA SER A 83 -10.19 -16.43 7.03
C SER A 83 -8.78 -15.96 6.64
N VAL A 84 -8.00 -15.53 7.62
CA VAL A 84 -6.60 -15.12 7.39
C VAL A 84 -5.76 -16.31 6.91
N SER A 85 -5.94 -17.51 7.48
CA SER A 85 -5.22 -18.71 7.03
C SER A 85 -5.48 -19.03 5.56
N ILE A 86 -6.72 -18.89 5.10
CA ILE A 86 -7.09 -19.10 3.69
C ILE A 86 -6.43 -18.03 2.81
N ALA A 87 -6.48 -16.77 3.23
CA ALA A 87 -5.86 -15.67 2.51
C ALA A 87 -4.34 -15.85 2.38
N MET A 88 -3.65 -16.22 3.47
CA MET A 88 -2.21 -16.50 3.46
C MET A 88 -1.85 -17.67 2.54
N LYS A 89 -2.69 -18.72 2.50
CA LYS A 89 -2.52 -19.81 1.54
C LYS A 89 -2.59 -19.30 0.09
N ASN A 90 -3.62 -18.52 -0.24
CA ASN A 90 -3.79 -17.94 -1.58
C ASN A 90 -2.63 -17.02 -1.97
N LEU A 91 -2.20 -16.14 -1.07
CA LEU A 91 -1.06 -15.24 -1.32
C LEU A 91 0.25 -16.00 -1.54
N ARG A 92 0.46 -17.12 -0.84
CA ARG A 92 1.61 -17.99 -1.04
C ARG A 92 1.54 -18.73 -2.38
N GLU A 93 0.37 -19.24 -2.76
CA GLU A 93 0.16 -19.89 -4.06
C GLU A 93 0.39 -18.92 -5.22
N ASN A 94 -0.01 -17.67 -5.07
CA ASN A 94 0.24 -16.58 -6.01
C ASN A 94 1.67 -16.00 -5.92
N ARG A 95 2.53 -16.56 -5.06
CA ARG A 95 3.93 -16.16 -4.88
C ARG A 95 4.13 -14.70 -4.43
N HIS A 96 3.17 -14.12 -3.75
CA HIS A 96 3.31 -12.78 -3.15
C HIS A 96 3.93 -12.81 -1.77
N ILE A 97 3.86 -13.96 -1.08
CA ILE A 97 4.49 -14.18 0.22
C ILE A 97 5.21 -15.54 0.25
N THR A 98 6.17 -15.65 1.17
CA THR A 98 6.75 -16.91 1.62
C THR A 98 6.37 -17.14 3.08
N VAL A 99 6.24 -18.41 3.46
CA VAL A 99 5.96 -18.82 4.84
C VAL A 99 6.97 -19.88 5.23
N THR A 100 7.71 -19.63 6.30
CA THR A 100 8.70 -20.59 6.83
C THR A 100 8.02 -21.74 7.57
N GLU A 101 8.77 -22.81 7.90
CA GLU A 101 8.28 -23.90 8.73
C GLU A 101 7.83 -23.43 10.14
N ALA A 102 8.47 -22.40 10.67
CA ALA A 102 8.08 -21.77 11.94
C ALA A 102 6.83 -20.87 11.82
N GLY A 103 6.24 -20.74 10.62
CA GLY A 103 5.05 -19.93 10.37
C GLY A 103 5.32 -18.43 10.24
N PHE A 104 6.57 -18.02 10.01
CA PHE A 104 6.92 -16.62 9.74
C PHE A 104 6.62 -16.27 8.28
N ILE A 105 6.00 -15.10 8.08
CA ILE A 105 5.51 -14.62 6.79
C ILE A 105 6.43 -13.49 6.32
N TYR A 106 6.87 -13.58 5.07
CA TYR A 106 7.67 -12.56 4.41
C TYR A 106 7.09 -12.22 3.05
N LEU A 107 7.10 -10.95 2.68
CA LEU A 107 6.75 -10.50 1.33
C LEU A 107 7.84 -10.96 0.35
N THR A 108 7.41 -11.48 -0.79
CA THR A 108 8.30 -11.62 -1.95
C THR A 108 8.50 -10.26 -2.61
N GLU A 109 9.38 -10.17 -3.60
CA GLU A 109 9.54 -8.94 -4.38
C GLU A 109 8.22 -8.47 -4.99
N SER A 110 7.46 -9.38 -5.60
CA SER A 110 6.16 -9.10 -6.19
C SER A 110 5.13 -8.64 -5.12
N GLY A 111 5.09 -9.29 -3.96
CA GLY A 111 4.21 -8.89 -2.87
C GLY A 111 4.58 -7.53 -2.27
N ARG A 112 5.87 -7.24 -2.18
CA ARG A 112 6.40 -5.96 -1.69
C ARG A 112 6.00 -4.81 -2.62
N GLN A 113 6.19 -4.96 -3.93
CA GLN A 113 5.82 -3.94 -4.91
C GLN A 113 4.34 -3.56 -4.83
N ILE A 114 3.46 -4.56 -4.67
CA ILE A 114 2.02 -4.32 -4.51
C ILE A 114 1.76 -3.60 -3.18
N ALA A 115 2.32 -4.08 -2.08
CA ALA A 115 2.12 -3.50 -0.76
C ALA A 115 2.61 -2.05 -0.68
N GLU A 116 3.78 -1.76 -1.23
CA GLU A 116 4.36 -0.40 -1.25
C GLU A 116 3.54 0.55 -2.12
N MET A 117 3.01 0.06 -3.26
CA MET A 117 2.13 0.87 -4.12
C MET A 117 0.84 1.26 -3.40
N ILE A 118 0.19 0.33 -2.70
CA ILE A 118 -1.04 0.61 -1.94
C ILE A 118 -0.73 1.53 -0.76
N TYR A 119 0.33 1.26 -0.01
CA TYR A 119 0.76 2.10 1.09
C TYR A 119 1.07 3.55 0.66
N GLU A 120 1.75 3.76 -0.47
CA GLU A 120 1.98 5.10 -1.04
C GLU A 120 0.67 5.81 -1.36
N ARG A 121 -0.31 5.08 -1.92
CA ARG A 121 -1.63 5.64 -2.23
C ARG A 121 -2.35 6.08 -0.97
N HIS A 122 -2.36 5.22 0.05
CA HIS A 122 -2.96 5.52 1.34
C HIS A 122 -2.40 6.79 1.97
N GLU A 123 -1.09 6.89 2.09
CA GLU A 123 -0.44 8.05 2.69
C GLU A 123 -0.71 9.34 1.92
N LEU A 124 -0.57 9.31 0.59
CA LEU A 124 -0.77 10.49 -0.22
C LEU A 124 -2.22 10.96 -0.21
N LEU A 125 -3.19 10.04 -0.34
CA LEU A 125 -4.62 10.37 -0.34
C LEU A 125 -5.07 10.87 1.03
N SER A 126 -4.61 10.26 2.13
CA SER A 126 -4.90 10.72 3.49
C SER A 126 -4.38 12.15 3.69
N ALA A 127 -3.12 12.39 3.38
CA ALA A 127 -2.52 13.71 3.52
C ALA A 127 -3.22 14.76 2.65
N TRP A 128 -3.57 14.43 1.42
CA TRP A 128 -4.28 15.32 0.50
C TRP A 128 -5.67 15.68 1.02
N LEU A 129 -6.43 14.73 1.53
CA LEU A 129 -7.75 14.98 2.12
C LEU A 129 -7.66 15.88 3.36
N VAL A 130 -6.65 15.66 4.21
CA VAL A 130 -6.39 16.55 5.36
C VAL A 130 -6.06 17.97 4.91
N MET A 131 -5.25 18.14 3.87
CA MET A 131 -4.96 19.47 3.29
C MET A 131 -6.21 20.16 2.75
N LEU A 132 -7.21 19.42 2.30
CA LEU A 132 -8.51 19.96 1.87
C LEU A 132 -9.44 20.29 3.06
N GLY A 133 -9.00 20.07 4.29
CA GLY A 133 -9.79 20.35 5.51
C GLY A 133 -10.62 19.18 6.01
N VAL A 134 -10.44 17.97 5.47
CA VAL A 134 -11.10 16.77 5.99
C VAL A 134 -10.46 16.38 7.33
N PRO A 135 -11.26 16.06 8.39
CA PRO A 135 -10.71 15.57 9.63
C PRO A 135 -9.85 14.32 9.44
N GLU A 136 -8.71 14.23 10.13
CA GLU A 136 -7.70 13.17 9.94
C GLU A 136 -8.28 11.75 9.98
N ALA A 137 -9.16 11.47 10.96
CA ALA A 137 -9.79 10.15 11.08
C ALA A 137 -10.67 9.80 9.88
N VAL A 138 -11.38 10.78 9.31
CA VAL A 138 -12.22 10.60 8.12
C VAL A 138 -11.35 10.46 6.88
N ALA A 139 -10.32 11.29 6.76
CA ALA A 139 -9.37 11.26 5.65
C ALA A 139 -8.67 9.89 5.54
N ALA A 140 -8.24 9.31 6.64
CA ALA A 140 -7.64 7.98 6.66
C ALA A 140 -8.62 6.88 6.26
N GLU A 141 -9.88 6.96 6.73
CA GLU A 141 -10.92 5.99 6.37
C GLU A 141 -11.28 6.08 4.89
N ASP A 142 -11.42 7.28 4.35
CA ASP A 142 -11.76 7.48 2.94
C ASP A 142 -10.57 7.12 2.03
N ALA A 143 -9.34 7.45 2.41
CA ALA A 143 -8.14 7.04 1.68
C ALA A 143 -8.08 5.52 1.52
N CYS A 144 -8.32 4.78 2.60
CA CYS A 144 -8.34 3.32 2.60
C CYS A 144 -9.41 2.73 1.63
N ARG A 145 -10.49 3.43 1.39
CA ARG A 145 -11.50 3.02 0.40
C ARG A 145 -11.11 3.37 -1.03
N ILE A 146 -10.46 4.52 -1.22
CA ILE A 146 -10.11 5.06 -2.54
C ILE A 146 -8.87 4.36 -3.13
N GLU A 147 -7.89 4.01 -2.32
CA GLU A 147 -6.58 3.51 -2.76
C GLU A 147 -6.65 2.27 -3.65
N HIS A 148 -7.63 1.41 -3.41
CA HIS A 148 -7.85 0.18 -4.17
C HIS A 148 -8.60 0.38 -5.49
N VAL A 149 -9.41 1.43 -5.59
CA VAL A 149 -10.31 1.66 -6.74
C VAL A 149 -9.85 2.79 -7.67
N ILE A 150 -8.94 3.65 -7.20
CA ILE A 150 -8.45 4.77 -8.00
C ILE A 150 -7.56 4.28 -9.14
N SER A 151 -7.76 4.80 -10.34
CA SER A 151 -6.89 4.49 -11.49
C SER A 151 -5.48 5.06 -11.29
N ALA A 152 -4.50 4.44 -11.95
CA ALA A 152 -3.12 4.92 -11.89
C ALA A 152 -3.01 6.37 -12.42
N GLU A 153 -3.76 6.70 -13.48
CA GLU A 153 -3.78 8.04 -14.09
C GLU A 153 -4.33 9.09 -13.13
N SER A 154 -5.45 8.78 -12.46
CA SER A 154 -6.07 9.67 -11.48
C SER A 154 -5.16 9.87 -10.26
N PHE A 155 -4.56 8.80 -9.76
CA PHE A 155 -3.60 8.88 -8.67
C PHE A 155 -2.38 9.75 -9.03
N GLN A 156 -1.79 9.57 -10.21
CA GLN A 156 -0.67 10.39 -10.66
C GLN A 156 -1.05 11.88 -10.83
N ALA A 157 -2.27 12.17 -11.28
CA ALA A 157 -2.77 13.54 -11.36
C ALA A 157 -2.87 14.20 -9.97
N ILE A 158 -3.40 13.48 -8.98
CA ILE A 158 -3.45 13.96 -7.58
C ILE A 158 -2.03 14.15 -7.04
N LYS A 159 -1.15 13.17 -7.24
CA LYS A 159 0.25 13.23 -6.80
C LYS A 159 0.98 14.46 -7.35
N LYS A 160 0.78 14.75 -8.63
CA LYS A 160 1.34 15.95 -9.27
C LYS A 160 0.76 17.25 -8.68
N HIS A 161 -0.54 17.27 -8.42
CA HIS A 161 -1.21 18.43 -7.82
C HIS A 161 -0.67 18.72 -6.41
N VAL A 162 -0.59 17.70 -5.56
CA VAL A 162 -0.07 17.82 -4.18
C VAL A 162 1.37 18.34 -4.19
N LYS A 163 2.23 17.82 -5.07
CA LYS A 163 3.63 18.29 -5.18
C LYS A 163 3.71 19.73 -5.70
N GLY A 164 2.80 20.16 -6.58
CA GLY A 164 2.76 21.52 -7.14
C GLY A 164 2.21 22.59 -6.20
N THR A 165 1.47 22.21 -5.16
CA THR A 165 0.92 23.12 -4.13
C THR A 165 1.81 23.28 -2.90
N ALA A 166 2.92 22.55 -2.83
CA ALA A 166 3.89 22.60 -1.72
C ALA A 166 4.96 23.72 -1.87
N HIS A 167 4.61 24.85 -2.53
CA HIS A 167 5.45 26.06 -2.66
C HIS A 167 4.81 27.22 -1.92
#